data_b1244770e9f76bbcde8d645d155c25f5
#
_entry.id   b1244770e9f76bbcde8d645d155c25f5
#
_cell.length_a   1.000
_cell.length_b   1.000
_cell.length_c   1.000
_cell.angle_alpha   90.00
_cell.angle_beta   90.00
_cell.angle_gamma   90.00
#
_symmetry.space_group_name_H-M   'P 1'
#
loop_
_entity.id
_entity.type
_entity.pdbx_description
1 polymer ?
#
loop_
_entity_poly.entity_id
_entity_poly.type
_entity_poly.pdbx_seq_one_letter_code
_entity_poly.pdbx_strand_id
1 'polypeptide(L)'
;MPDTDKEARQVSSCQTVGPLLEKNDATKLAAQLSAQGYASHIRTGEVRNPSGYWVYMPAMPAAEAHRIVAELDAHGLSDYYIGKQNYISLGIFSRKDKAQRHLDEIRKLGFDAVLDQRYRTSDVYWLDVEKSDVPLAGSDVWAQIQRQYPDIQTQRVNCE
;
A
#
# COMPACT_ATOMS: atom_id res chain seq x y z
N MET A 1 -22.97 27.09 21.95
CA MET A 1 -21.81 27.53 22.72
C MET A 1 -20.53 27.31 21.94
N PRO A 2 -20.14 28.33 21.17
CA PRO A 2 -18.99 28.15 20.27
C PRO A 2 -17.67 27.93 20.98
N ASP A 3 -17.51 28.51 22.18
CA ASP A 3 -16.26 28.39 22.91
C ASP A 3 -16.02 27.00 23.47
N THR A 4 -17.10 26.32 23.86
CA THR A 4 -17.01 24.95 24.36
C THR A 4 -16.60 23.99 23.25
N ASP A 5 -17.10 24.20 22.04
CA ASP A 5 -16.72 23.40 20.87
C ASP A 5 -15.27 23.59 20.50
N LYS A 6 -14.75 24.82 20.59
CA LYS A 6 -13.35 25.11 20.34
C LYS A 6 -12.45 24.45 21.35
N GLU A 7 -12.80 24.51 22.62
CA GLU A 7 -12.05 23.85 23.67
C GLU A 7 -12.06 22.35 23.51
N ALA A 8 -13.21 21.77 23.19
CA ALA A 8 -13.34 20.36 22.93
C ALA A 8 -12.45 19.92 21.74
N ARG A 9 -12.40 20.71 20.68
CA ARG A 9 -11.54 20.44 19.55
C ARG A 9 -10.06 20.51 19.88
N GLN A 10 -9.67 21.51 20.69
CA GLN A 10 -8.28 21.64 21.15
C GLN A 10 -7.90 20.49 22.09
N VAL A 11 -8.79 20.11 22.99
CA VAL A 11 -8.58 19.02 23.92
C VAL A 11 -8.46 17.68 23.19
N SER A 12 -9.22 17.50 22.09
CA SER A 12 -9.23 16.26 21.33
C SER A 12 -8.19 16.22 20.21
N SER A 13 -7.35 17.25 20.10
CA SER A 13 -6.36 17.33 19.03
C SER A 13 -5.08 16.61 19.41
N CYS A 14 -4.80 15.54 18.69
CA CYS A 14 -3.55 14.81 18.76
C CYS A 14 -2.83 14.88 17.43
N GLN A 15 -1.66 14.30 17.35
CA GLN A 15 -0.91 14.25 16.11
C GLN A 15 -0.53 12.80 15.81
N THR A 16 -0.47 12.46 14.53
CA THR A 16 0.06 11.19 14.09
C THR A 16 1.33 11.46 13.26
N VAL A 17 2.31 10.61 13.42
CA VAL A 17 3.61 10.74 12.78
C VAL A 17 3.91 9.47 11.99
N GLY A 18 4.29 9.63 10.75
CA GLY A 18 4.62 8.51 9.89
C GLY A 18 4.39 8.82 8.42
N PRO A 19 4.29 7.80 7.59
CA PRO A 19 4.46 6.38 7.89
C PRO A 19 5.93 5.98 8.03
N LEU A 20 6.20 5.03 8.90
CA LEU A 20 7.49 4.39 9.03
C LEU A 20 7.40 2.97 8.46
N LEU A 21 8.42 2.54 7.75
CA LEU A 21 8.40 1.26 7.06
C LEU A 21 8.88 0.11 7.93
N GLU A 22 9.63 0.42 9.00
CA GLU A 22 10.19 -0.59 9.87
C GLU A 22 9.76 -0.37 11.32
N LYS A 23 9.41 -1.45 12.00
CA LYS A 23 8.98 -1.41 13.39
C LYS A 23 10.08 -0.88 14.31
N ASN A 24 11.33 -1.23 14.04
CA ASN A 24 12.46 -0.77 14.84
C ASN A 24 12.58 0.76 14.80
N ASP A 25 12.35 1.37 13.66
CA ASP A 25 12.37 2.81 13.52
C ASP A 25 11.24 3.45 14.32
N ALA A 26 10.06 2.85 14.30
CA ALA A 26 8.92 3.33 15.09
C ALA A 26 9.22 3.28 16.58
N THR A 27 9.84 2.20 17.05
CA THR A 27 10.21 2.02 18.45
C THR A 27 11.25 3.05 18.87
N LYS A 28 12.26 3.28 18.04
CA LYS A 28 13.32 4.29 18.31
C LYS A 28 12.73 5.69 18.36
N LEU A 29 11.85 5.99 17.42
CA LEU A 29 11.22 7.31 17.37
C LEU A 29 10.30 7.53 18.58
N ALA A 30 9.55 6.52 18.99
CA ALA A 30 8.72 6.60 20.19
C ALA A 30 9.55 6.90 21.42
N ALA A 31 10.70 6.25 21.56
CA ALA A 31 11.62 6.50 22.68
C ALA A 31 12.18 7.92 22.62
N GLN A 32 12.52 8.41 21.43
CA GLN A 32 13.03 9.77 21.25
C GLN A 32 11.95 10.80 21.63
N LEU A 33 10.71 10.58 21.23
CA LEU A 33 9.60 11.46 21.58
C LEU A 33 9.35 11.44 23.08
N SER A 34 9.37 10.26 23.69
CA SER A 34 9.19 10.12 25.14
C SER A 34 10.26 10.89 25.91
N ALA A 35 11.50 10.83 25.46
CA ALA A 35 12.60 11.57 26.08
C ALA A 35 12.40 13.09 26.03
N GLN A 36 11.61 13.56 25.08
CA GLN A 36 11.32 14.97 24.89
C GLN A 36 9.96 15.37 25.48
N GLY A 37 9.32 14.48 26.22
CA GLY A 37 8.05 14.77 26.88
C GLY A 37 6.79 14.49 26.05
N TYR A 38 6.94 13.78 24.94
CA TYR A 38 5.80 13.43 24.08
C TYR A 38 5.47 11.94 24.23
N ALA A 39 4.31 11.65 24.83
CA ALA A 39 3.83 10.28 24.91
C ALA A 39 3.23 9.87 23.56
N SER A 40 3.48 8.65 23.13
CA SER A 40 2.98 8.16 21.85
C SER A 40 2.65 6.67 21.91
N HIS A 41 1.84 6.23 20.96
CA HIS A 41 1.48 4.84 20.77
C HIS A 41 1.76 4.43 19.33
N ILE A 42 2.33 3.25 19.15
CA ILE A 42 2.60 2.72 17.82
C ILE A 42 1.32 2.07 17.29
N ARG A 43 0.89 2.50 16.11
CA ARG A 43 -0.27 1.93 15.42
C ARG A 43 0.22 1.31 14.13
N THR A 44 -0.18 0.05 13.89
CA THR A 44 0.16 -0.64 12.64
C THR A 44 -0.93 -0.40 11.61
N GLY A 45 -0.53 -0.07 10.41
CA GLY A 45 -1.42 0.05 9.28
C GLY A 45 -0.92 -0.77 8.12
N GLU A 46 -1.74 -0.90 7.10
CA GLU A 46 -1.35 -1.56 5.86
C GLU A 46 -1.50 -0.61 4.70
N VAL A 47 -0.54 -0.66 3.78
CA VAL A 47 -0.63 0.05 2.52
C VAL A 47 -0.54 -0.94 1.37
N ARG A 48 -1.24 -0.64 0.29
CA ARG A 48 -1.20 -1.42 -0.94
C ARG A 48 -0.28 -0.72 -1.92
N ASN A 49 0.78 -1.42 -2.30
CA ASN A 49 1.74 -0.90 -3.27
C ASN A 49 1.57 -1.62 -4.60
N PRO A 50 1.55 -0.90 -5.72
CA PRO A 50 1.53 -1.57 -7.01
C PRO A 50 2.75 -2.48 -7.14
N SER A 51 2.52 -3.76 -7.49
CA SER A 51 3.59 -4.75 -7.62
C SER A 51 3.74 -5.28 -9.04
N GLY A 52 2.93 -4.79 -9.97
CA GLY A 52 3.01 -5.20 -11.36
C GLY A 52 1.66 -5.21 -12.03
N TYR A 53 1.67 -5.67 -13.28
CA TYR A 53 0.48 -5.77 -14.14
C TYR A 53 0.35 -7.21 -14.60
N TRP A 54 -0.83 -7.75 -14.45
CA TRP A 54 -1.10 -9.16 -14.70
C TRP A 54 -2.04 -9.31 -15.90
N VAL A 55 -1.60 -10.10 -16.89
CA VAL A 55 -2.41 -10.47 -18.05
C VAL A 55 -2.86 -11.90 -17.86
N TYR A 56 -4.17 -12.16 -17.91
CA TYR A 56 -4.71 -13.47 -17.61
C TYR A 56 -6.08 -13.65 -18.25
N MET A 57 -6.53 -14.91 -18.29
CA MET A 57 -7.91 -15.25 -18.59
C MET A 57 -8.60 -15.69 -17.30
N PRO A 58 -9.80 -15.17 -17.01
CA PRO A 58 -10.51 -15.50 -15.76
C PRO A 58 -10.85 -16.98 -15.64
N ALA A 59 -11.26 -17.38 -14.43
CA ALA A 59 -11.67 -18.74 -14.14
C ALA A 59 -12.68 -19.26 -15.17
N MET A 60 -12.55 -20.53 -15.53
CA MET A 60 -13.38 -21.15 -16.57
C MET A 60 -13.54 -22.65 -16.30
N PRO A 61 -14.46 -23.32 -17.00
CA PRO A 61 -14.55 -24.78 -16.90
C PRO A 61 -13.28 -25.46 -17.42
N ALA A 62 -12.95 -26.62 -16.85
CA ALA A 62 -11.72 -27.33 -17.17
C ALA A 62 -11.63 -27.70 -18.66
N ALA A 63 -12.72 -28.11 -19.28
CA ALA A 63 -12.76 -28.45 -20.71
C ALA A 63 -12.39 -27.26 -21.58
N GLU A 64 -12.87 -26.06 -21.21
CA GLU A 64 -12.57 -24.83 -21.93
C GLU A 64 -11.08 -24.45 -21.75
N ALA A 65 -10.56 -24.59 -20.54
CA ALA A 65 -9.15 -24.31 -20.27
C ALA A 65 -8.24 -25.21 -21.09
N HIS A 66 -8.57 -26.51 -21.19
CA HIS A 66 -7.78 -27.45 -21.99
C HIS A 66 -7.81 -27.07 -23.48
N ARG A 67 -8.95 -26.65 -23.99
CA ARG A 67 -9.09 -26.21 -25.37
C ARG A 67 -8.25 -24.96 -25.65
N ILE A 68 -8.30 -23.98 -24.73
CA ILE A 68 -7.56 -22.73 -24.87
C ILE A 68 -6.06 -22.98 -24.82
N VAL A 69 -5.60 -23.83 -23.90
CA VAL A 69 -4.18 -24.20 -23.77
C VAL A 69 -3.67 -24.85 -25.05
N ALA A 70 -4.47 -25.73 -25.65
CA ALA A 70 -4.11 -26.35 -26.93
C ALA A 70 -3.97 -25.31 -28.04
N GLU A 71 -4.86 -24.31 -28.08
CA GLU A 71 -4.76 -23.21 -29.04
C GLU A 71 -3.56 -22.31 -28.77
N LEU A 72 -3.25 -22.02 -27.51
CA LEU A 72 -2.07 -21.23 -27.13
C LEU A 72 -0.80 -21.95 -27.60
N ASP A 73 -0.70 -23.25 -27.36
CA ASP A 73 0.44 -24.05 -27.81
C ASP A 73 0.57 -24.05 -29.33
N ALA A 74 -0.55 -24.10 -30.05
CA ALA A 74 -0.57 -24.07 -31.51
C ALA A 74 -0.06 -22.71 -32.04
N HIS A 75 -0.24 -21.63 -31.28
CA HIS A 75 0.32 -20.32 -31.65
C HIS A 75 1.73 -20.10 -31.13
N GLY A 76 2.36 -21.09 -30.53
CA GLY A 76 3.70 -20.98 -30.00
C GLY A 76 3.78 -20.25 -28.65
N LEU A 77 2.66 -20.08 -27.97
CA LEU A 77 2.60 -19.41 -26.66
C LEU A 77 2.63 -20.47 -25.57
N SER A 78 3.81 -20.71 -25.00
CA SER A 78 4.00 -21.73 -23.97
C SER A 78 4.17 -21.15 -22.58
N ASP A 79 4.31 -19.84 -22.44
CA ASP A 79 4.50 -19.16 -21.15
C ASP A 79 3.14 -18.87 -20.52
N TYR A 80 2.49 -19.90 -20.01
CA TYR A 80 1.25 -19.76 -19.30
C TYR A 80 1.24 -20.65 -18.05
N TYR A 81 0.35 -20.32 -17.12
CA TYR A 81 0.15 -21.10 -15.92
C TYR A 81 -1.35 -21.25 -15.66
N ILE A 82 -1.79 -22.48 -15.40
CA ILE A 82 -3.18 -22.75 -15.05
C ILE A 82 -3.29 -22.80 -13.53
N GLY A 83 -4.06 -21.91 -12.95
CA GLY A 83 -4.25 -21.83 -11.51
C GLY A 83 -5.56 -22.40 -11.03
N LYS A 84 -5.95 -22.01 -9.82
CA LYS A 84 -7.20 -22.46 -9.21
C LYS A 84 -8.39 -22.03 -10.07
N GLN A 85 -9.41 -22.92 -10.13
CA GLN A 85 -10.61 -22.68 -10.93
C GLN A 85 -10.31 -22.45 -12.41
N ASN A 86 -9.14 -22.95 -12.84
CA ASN A 86 -8.73 -22.94 -14.25
C ASN A 86 -8.59 -21.55 -14.86
N TYR A 87 -8.19 -20.56 -14.06
CA TYR A 87 -7.73 -19.31 -14.65
C TYR A 87 -6.40 -19.57 -15.37
N ILE A 88 -6.12 -18.81 -16.41
CA ILE A 88 -4.88 -18.99 -17.17
C ILE A 88 -4.08 -17.70 -17.05
N SER A 89 -2.93 -17.77 -16.37
CA SER A 89 -2.01 -16.65 -16.25
C SER A 89 -1.14 -16.60 -17.49
N LEU A 90 -1.06 -15.42 -18.11
CA LEU A 90 -0.30 -15.21 -19.35
C LEU A 90 0.93 -14.35 -19.15
N GLY A 91 1.13 -13.80 -17.98
CA GLY A 91 2.33 -13.07 -17.63
C GLY A 91 2.10 -11.95 -16.66
N ILE A 92 3.17 -11.63 -15.92
CA ILE A 92 3.19 -10.51 -14.99
C ILE A 92 4.30 -9.57 -15.44
N PHE A 93 3.99 -8.30 -15.56
CA PHE A 93 4.89 -7.29 -16.08
C PHE A 93 5.07 -6.16 -15.08
N SER A 94 6.27 -5.64 -14.97
CA SER A 94 6.54 -4.50 -14.07
C SER A 94 6.07 -3.17 -14.70
N ARG A 95 5.90 -3.13 -16.02
CA ARG A 95 5.50 -1.91 -16.74
C ARG A 95 4.16 -2.12 -17.42
N LYS A 96 3.31 -1.10 -17.31
CA LYS A 96 1.98 -1.15 -17.90
C LYS A 96 2.02 -1.25 -19.42
N ASP A 97 2.92 -0.52 -20.07
CA ASP A 97 3.03 -0.52 -21.54
C ASP A 97 3.36 -1.91 -22.08
N LYS A 98 4.24 -2.64 -21.39
CA LYS A 98 4.59 -4.01 -21.79
C LYS A 98 3.42 -4.97 -21.60
N ALA A 99 2.72 -4.83 -20.47
CA ALA A 99 1.54 -5.66 -20.20
C ALA A 99 0.44 -5.41 -21.24
N GLN A 100 0.21 -4.16 -21.57
CA GLN A 100 -0.82 -3.79 -22.55
C GLN A 100 -0.48 -4.33 -23.94
N ARG A 101 0.80 -4.27 -24.32
CA ARG A 101 1.24 -4.82 -25.59
C ARG A 101 1.02 -6.33 -25.67
N HIS A 102 1.34 -7.02 -24.59
CA HIS A 102 1.13 -8.47 -24.52
C HIS A 102 -0.37 -8.81 -24.59
N LEU A 103 -1.19 -8.06 -23.85
CA LEU A 103 -2.64 -8.21 -23.87
C LEU A 103 -3.19 -8.05 -25.30
N ASP A 104 -2.73 -7.01 -26.02
CA ASP A 104 -3.17 -6.75 -27.39
C ASP A 104 -2.79 -7.90 -28.33
N GLU A 105 -1.60 -8.45 -28.18
CA GLU A 105 -1.15 -9.59 -28.97
C GLU A 105 -2.04 -10.82 -28.71
N ILE A 106 -2.35 -11.11 -27.45
CA ILE A 106 -3.20 -12.22 -27.08
C ILE A 106 -4.62 -12.03 -27.63
N ARG A 107 -5.17 -10.82 -27.53
CA ARG A 107 -6.50 -10.51 -28.04
C ARG A 107 -6.58 -10.61 -29.56
N LYS A 108 -5.52 -10.24 -30.25
CA LYS A 108 -5.47 -10.38 -31.72
C LYS A 108 -5.59 -11.84 -32.17
N LEU A 109 -5.15 -12.77 -31.33
CA LEU A 109 -5.27 -14.19 -31.60
C LEU A 109 -6.65 -14.75 -31.27
N GLY A 110 -7.55 -13.92 -30.76
CA GLY A 110 -8.93 -14.31 -30.47
C GLY A 110 -9.20 -14.74 -29.03
N PHE A 111 -8.25 -14.55 -28.13
CA PHE A 111 -8.44 -14.94 -26.71
C PHE A 111 -8.97 -13.78 -25.89
N ASP A 112 -9.86 -14.10 -24.93
CA ASP A 112 -10.48 -13.14 -24.04
C ASP A 112 -9.62 -12.93 -22.80
N ALA A 113 -8.47 -12.28 -22.98
CA ALA A 113 -7.58 -11.96 -21.88
C ALA A 113 -7.94 -10.59 -21.29
N VAL A 114 -7.61 -10.39 -20.01
CA VAL A 114 -7.80 -9.13 -19.30
C VAL A 114 -6.49 -8.74 -18.61
N LEU A 115 -6.40 -7.46 -18.27
CA LEU A 115 -5.24 -6.91 -17.57
C LEU A 115 -5.70 -6.30 -16.26
N ASP A 116 -5.08 -6.73 -15.17
CA ASP A 116 -5.32 -6.16 -13.84
C ASP A 116 -4.01 -5.73 -13.22
N GLN A 117 -4.07 -4.66 -12.43
CA GLN A 117 -2.94 -4.24 -11.64
C GLN A 117 -2.86 -5.09 -10.38
N ARG A 118 -1.69 -5.59 -10.07
CA ARG A 118 -1.44 -6.33 -8.84
C ARG A 118 -0.90 -5.41 -7.77
N TYR A 119 -1.21 -5.77 -6.52
CA TYR A 119 -0.78 -5.02 -5.35
C TYR A 119 -0.13 -5.97 -4.36
N ARG A 120 0.83 -5.43 -3.62
CA ARG A 120 1.42 -6.11 -2.48
C ARG A 120 1.13 -5.27 -1.26
N THR A 121 0.64 -5.90 -0.20
CA THR A 121 0.43 -5.18 1.06
C THR A 121 1.74 -5.13 1.84
N SER A 122 1.98 -4.00 2.47
CA SER A 122 3.13 -3.80 3.36
C SER A 122 2.62 -3.22 4.65
N ASP A 123 3.21 -3.66 5.77
CA ASP A 123 2.92 -3.05 7.06
C ASP A 123 3.66 -1.72 7.15
N VAL A 124 2.96 -0.73 7.66
CA VAL A 124 3.55 0.56 7.99
C VAL A 124 3.20 0.90 9.42
N TYR A 125 3.97 1.79 10.02
CA TYR A 125 3.84 2.13 11.42
C TYR A 125 3.66 3.62 11.58
N TRP A 126 2.70 3.97 12.41
CA TRP A 126 2.38 5.34 12.75
C TRP A 126 2.55 5.51 14.25
N LEU A 127 3.00 6.69 14.65
CA LEU A 127 3.05 7.07 16.05
C LEU A 127 1.93 8.06 16.30
N ASP A 128 0.96 7.64 17.11
CA ASP A 128 -0.10 8.53 17.55
C ASP A 128 0.37 9.24 18.81
N VAL A 129 0.67 10.53 18.67
CA VAL A 129 1.24 11.35 19.72
C VAL A 129 0.11 11.97 20.51
N GLU A 130 0.15 11.77 21.83
CA GLU A 130 -0.86 12.31 22.72
C GLU A 130 -0.77 13.84 22.79
N LYS A 131 -1.86 14.46 23.19
CA LYS A 131 -1.94 15.89 23.37
C LYS A 131 -0.80 16.38 24.28
N SER A 132 -0.15 17.44 23.88
CA SER A 132 0.93 18.07 24.63
C SER A 132 0.70 19.57 24.67
N ASP A 133 1.21 20.22 25.73
CA ASP A 133 1.16 21.68 25.84
C ASP A 133 1.95 22.37 24.74
N VAL A 134 3.01 21.70 24.27
CA VAL A 134 3.83 22.20 23.16
C VAL A 134 3.55 21.34 21.94
N PRO A 135 3.00 21.91 20.85
CA PRO A 135 2.75 21.13 19.63
C PRO A 135 4.06 20.56 19.08
N LEU A 136 4.00 19.32 18.62
CA LEU A 136 5.16 18.68 17.99
C LEU A 136 5.52 19.38 16.68
N ALA A 137 4.53 19.66 15.84
CA ALA A 137 4.75 20.37 14.58
C ALA A 137 5.33 21.76 14.85
N GLY A 138 6.40 22.10 14.16
CA GLY A 138 7.10 23.38 14.34
C GLY A 138 8.07 23.42 15.51
N SER A 139 8.19 22.34 16.29
CA SER A 139 9.14 22.26 17.39
C SER A 139 10.54 21.88 16.89
N ASP A 140 11.55 22.13 17.73
CA ASP A 140 12.92 21.70 17.44
C ASP A 140 13.00 20.17 17.39
N VAL A 141 12.22 19.49 18.20
CA VAL A 141 12.14 18.02 18.22
C VAL A 141 11.68 17.52 16.85
N TRP A 142 10.64 18.12 16.30
CA TRP A 142 10.14 17.73 14.98
C TRP A 142 11.16 18.00 13.89
N ALA A 143 11.87 19.12 13.96
CA ALA A 143 12.90 19.44 12.99
C ALA A 143 14.03 18.39 12.99
N GLN A 144 14.42 17.90 14.17
CA GLN A 144 15.41 16.84 14.29
C GLN A 144 14.91 15.52 13.69
N ILE A 145 13.64 15.18 13.96
CA ILE A 145 13.01 13.97 13.46
C ILE A 145 12.94 13.99 11.93
N GLN A 146 12.57 15.12 11.36
CA GLN A 146 12.49 15.25 9.89
C GLN A 146 13.85 15.08 9.22
N ARG A 147 14.92 15.49 9.88
CA ARG A 147 16.26 15.28 9.36
C ARG A 147 16.64 13.80 9.33
N GLN A 148 16.21 13.03 10.33
CA GLN A 148 16.47 11.58 10.39
C GLN A 148 15.57 10.80 9.44
N TYR A 149 14.32 11.24 9.28
CA TYR A 149 13.31 10.57 8.48
C TYR A 149 12.62 11.58 7.56
N PRO A 150 13.26 11.92 6.42
CA PRO A 150 12.76 13.01 5.56
C PRO A 150 11.37 12.76 4.97
N ASP A 151 10.98 11.51 4.83
CA ASP A 151 9.71 11.14 4.18
C ASP A 151 8.53 11.11 5.15
N ILE A 152 8.75 11.18 6.45
CA ILE A 152 7.65 11.14 7.40
C ILE A 152 7.01 12.52 7.56
N GLN A 153 5.75 12.49 7.92
CA GLN A 153 4.95 13.69 8.09
C GLN A 153 4.22 13.63 9.42
N THR A 154 3.83 14.79 9.92
CA THR A 154 2.95 14.87 11.08
C THR A 154 1.62 15.46 10.63
N GLN A 155 0.54 14.92 11.17
CA GLN A 155 -0.80 15.35 10.84
C GLN A 155 -1.64 15.41 12.10
N ARG A 156 -2.48 16.44 12.20
CA ARG A 156 -3.42 16.56 13.29
C ARG A 156 -4.56 15.56 13.14
N VAL A 157 -4.87 14.87 14.23
CA VAL A 157 -5.97 13.92 14.29
C VAL A 157 -6.72 14.10 15.60
N ASN A 158 -7.91 13.56 15.69
CA ASN A 158 -8.65 13.59 16.94
C ASN A 158 -8.06 12.60 17.93
N CYS A 159 -7.94 13.01 19.19
CA CYS A 159 -7.58 12.10 20.28
C CYS A 159 -8.78 11.24 20.64
N GLU A 160 -8.58 9.94 20.76
CA GLU A 160 -9.61 9.02 21.23
C GLU A 160 -9.18 8.28 22.48
#